data_d662cf2c8d673757ebef0ebdee936bb3
#
_entry.id   d662cf2c8d673757ebef0ebdee936bb3
#
_cell.length_a   1.000
_cell.length_b   1.000
_cell.length_c   1.000
_cell.angle_alpha   90.00
_cell.angle_beta   90.00
_cell.angle_gamma   90.00
#
_symmetry.space_group_name_H-M   'P 1'
#
loop_
_entity.id
_entity.type
_entity.pdbx_description
1 polymer ?
#
loop_
_entity_poly.entity_id
_entity_poly.type
_entity_poly.pdbx_seq_one_letter_code
_entity_poly.pdbx_strand_id
1 'polypeptide(L)'
;MPLCCLRVSCRTVRFRSKQLMLASQYVWAKEVPNPLEVNSGITYSCQIGDHADRSLRAALQLFAQIAQEPVFDQLRTKEQLGYIAQGYATASVGLMSYRFLVQSERDPVYVETRIEAVLDYLKTFIEELKDEEFEKHRQALIAKKEEKPKNLGEEGRRFWGAIGDRFYEFGKRKFCACSLTSSSYLDYHWK
;
A
#
# COMPACT_ATOMS: atom_id res chain seq x y z
N MET A 1 -23.86 26.21 -23.10
CA MET A 1 -23.17 25.01 -23.62
C MET A 1 -23.69 23.79 -22.87
N PRO A 2 -24.18 22.78 -23.56
CA PRO A 2 -24.90 21.71 -22.88
C PRO A 2 -23.97 20.79 -22.11
N LEU A 3 -24.34 20.49 -20.88
CA LEU A 3 -23.75 19.51 -19.96
C LEU A 3 -23.69 18.07 -20.50
N CYS A 4 -23.93 17.88 -21.78
CA CYS A 4 -24.02 16.57 -22.42
C CYS A 4 -22.68 15.84 -22.51
N CYS A 5 -21.56 16.59 -22.62
CA CYS A 5 -20.22 15.99 -22.69
C CYS A 5 -19.76 15.34 -21.38
N LEU A 6 -20.22 15.83 -20.24
CA LEU A 6 -19.89 15.25 -18.94
C LEU A 6 -20.59 13.90 -18.69
N ARG A 7 -21.78 13.69 -19.26
CA ARG A 7 -22.50 12.41 -19.13
C ARG A 7 -21.86 11.27 -19.93
N VAL A 8 -21.29 11.57 -21.07
CA VAL A 8 -20.62 10.56 -21.92
C VAL A 8 -19.31 10.12 -21.28
N SER A 9 -18.55 11.03 -20.70
CA SER A 9 -17.31 10.73 -19.99
C SER A 9 -17.51 9.82 -18.76
N CYS A 10 -18.58 10.03 -17.99
CA CYS A 10 -18.87 9.19 -16.81
C CYS A 10 -19.31 7.76 -17.16
N ARG A 11 -19.82 7.50 -18.35
CA ARG A 11 -20.28 6.16 -18.75
C ARG A 11 -19.17 5.28 -19.31
N THR A 12 -18.09 5.85 -19.82
CA THR A 12 -17.07 5.11 -20.57
C THR A 12 -15.88 4.67 -19.73
N VAL A 13 -15.61 5.31 -18.61
CA VAL A 13 -14.46 4.94 -17.77
C VAL A 13 -14.92 4.04 -16.64
N ARG A 14 -15.03 2.75 -16.94
CA ARG A 14 -15.12 1.71 -15.91
C ARG A 14 -13.72 1.27 -15.56
N PHE A 15 -13.18 1.80 -14.48
CA PHE A 15 -11.98 1.21 -13.88
C PHE A 15 -12.34 -0.19 -13.38
N ARG A 16 -11.64 -1.20 -13.87
CA ARG A 16 -11.76 -2.58 -13.42
C ARG A 16 -10.40 -3.02 -12.94
N SER A 17 -10.31 -3.48 -11.71
CA SER A 17 -9.16 -4.23 -11.23
C SER A 17 -9.38 -5.71 -11.54
N LYS A 18 -8.33 -6.40 -11.97
CA LYS A 18 -8.34 -7.85 -12.07
C LYS A 18 -7.54 -8.42 -10.92
N GLN A 19 -8.13 -9.33 -10.20
CA GLN A 19 -7.38 -10.16 -9.28
C GLN A 19 -6.52 -11.12 -10.11
N LEU A 20 -5.23 -11.12 -9.84
CA LEU A 20 -4.31 -12.06 -10.45
C LEU A 20 -4.52 -13.45 -9.83
N MET A 21 -4.22 -14.51 -10.59
CA MET A 21 -4.25 -15.85 -10.05
C MET A 21 -3.17 -16.01 -8.98
N LEU A 22 -3.47 -16.79 -7.95
CA LEU A 22 -2.51 -17.10 -6.89
C LEU A 22 -1.26 -17.74 -7.51
N ALA A 23 -0.10 -17.39 -6.98
CA ALA A 23 1.21 -17.86 -7.44
C ALA A 23 1.57 -17.51 -8.89
N SER A 24 0.88 -16.54 -9.52
CA SER A 24 1.28 -16.05 -10.84
C SER A 24 2.07 -14.74 -10.72
N GLN A 25 3.11 -14.67 -11.53
CA GLN A 25 3.99 -13.51 -11.65
C GLN A 25 3.77 -12.86 -13.02
N TYR A 26 3.61 -11.55 -13.03
CA TYR A 26 3.41 -10.77 -14.24
C TYR A 26 4.43 -9.65 -14.28
N VAL A 27 5.24 -9.66 -15.30
CA VAL A 27 6.24 -8.61 -15.53
C VAL A 27 5.80 -7.77 -16.72
N TRP A 28 5.78 -6.47 -16.53
CA TRP A 28 5.60 -5.49 -17.59
C TRP A 28 6.82 -4.58 -17.62
N ALA A 29 7.56 -4.61 -18.71
CA ALA A 29 8.74 -3.81 -18.91
C ALA A 29 8.55 -2.82 -20.05
N LYS A 30 9.09 -1.62 -19.90
CA LYS A 30 9.13 -0.59 -20.92
C LYS A 30 10.44 0.16 -20.83
N GLU A 31 11.09 0.34 -21.96
CA GLU A 31 12.30 1.16 -22.05
C GLU A 31 11.99 2.64 -21.78
N VAL A 32 12.92 3.32 -21.15
CA VAL A 32 12.86 4.76 -20.91
C VAL A 32 13.03 5.49 -22.23
N PRO A 33 12.13 6.40 -22.61
CA PRO A 33 12.21 7.10 -23.90
C PRO A 33 13.45 8.00 -24.06
N ASN A 34 13.99 8.49 -22.94
CA ASN A 34 15.18 9.34 -22.95
C ASN A 34 16.44 8.48 -22.86
N PRO A 35 17.28 8.41 -23.92
CA PRO A 35 18.50 7.60 -23.91
C PRO A 35 19.60 8.10 -22.95
N LEU A 36 19.48 9.34 -22.45
CA LEU A 36 20.40 9.92 -21.48
C LEU A 36 20.00 9.65 -20.03
N GLU A 37 18.83 9.06 -19.81
CA GLU A 37 18.36 8.71 -18.47
C GLU A 37 19.02 7.41 -18.02
N VAL A 38 19.77 7.49 -16.93
CA VAL A 38 20.46 6.34 -16.34
C VAL A 38 19.63 5.63 -15.27
N ASN A 39 18.57 6.29 -14.77
CA ASN A 39 17.73 5.72 -13.73
C ASN A 39 16.65 4.81 -14.32
N SER A 40 16.48 3.68 -13.66
CA SER A 40 15.37 2.76 -13.84
C SER A 40 14.38 2.91 -12.70
N GLY A 41 13.09 2.71 -12.97
CA GLY A 41 12.04 2.68 -11.96
C GLY A 41 11.37 1.31 -11.91
N ILE A 42 11.31 0.71 -10.72
CA ILE A 42 10.57 -0.53 -10.50
C ILE A 42 9.41 -0.29 -9.52
N THR A 43 8.25 -0.80 -9.90
CA THR A 43 7.10 -0.91 -9.00
C THR A 43 6.77 -2.39 -8.82
N TYR A 44 7.16 -2.96 -7.70
CA TYR A 44 6.85 -4.34 -7.32
C TYR A 44 5.56 -4.34 -6.50
N SER A 45 4.55 -5.11 -6.89
CA SER A 45 3.22 -5.08 -6.30
C SER A 45 2.76 -6.46 -5.88
N CYS A 46 2.60 -6.67 -4.58
CA CYS A 46 2.01 -7.87 -4.00
C CYS A 46 0.50 -7.63 -3.81
N GLN A 47 -0.33 -8.38 -4.52
CA GLN A 47 -1.78 -8.34 -4.29
C GLN A 47 -2.11 -9.09 -3.00
N ILE A 48 -2.87 -8.46 -2.12
CA ILE A 48 -3.22 -9.00 -0.80
C ILE A 48 -4.65 -9.53 -0.78
N GLY A 49 -5.61 -8.78 -1.32
CA GLY A 49 -7.00 -9.21 -1.33
C GLY A 49 -8.00 -8.12 -1.65
N ASP A 50 -9.27 -8.40 -1.36
CA ASP A 50 -10.37 -7.49 -1.62
C ASP A 50 -10.39 -6.34 -0.63
N HIS A 51 -10.52 -5.12 -1.14
CA HIS A 51 -10.65 -3.91 -0.34
C HIS A 51 -11.93 -3.88 0.54
N ALA A 52 -12.95 -4.64 0.21
CA ALA A 52 -14.16 -4.76 1.02
C ALA A 52 -13.91 -5.48 2.36
N ASP A 53 -12.88 -6.33 2.43
CA ASP A 53 -12.50 -6.97 3.67
C ASP A 53 -11.85 -5.95 4.64
N ARG A 54 -12.60 -5.62 5.69
CA ARG A 54 -12.20 -4.62 6.69
C ARG A 54 -11.05 -5.10 7.56
N SER A 55 -11.06 -6.38 7.91
CA SER A 55 -10.06 -6.99 8.77
C SER A 55 -8.71 -7.04 8.07
N LEU A 56 -8.70 -7.57 6.86
CA LEU A 56 -7.52 -7.63 6.02
C LEU A 56 -6.96 -6.23 5.71
N ARG A 57 -7.84 -5.25 5.52
CA ARG A 57 -7.45 -3.85 5.32
C ARG A 57 -6.79 -3.24 6.55
N ALA A 58 -7.28 -3.55 7.76
CA ALA A 58 -6.67 -3.09 9.00
C ALA A 58 -5.29 -3.76 9.21
N ALA A 59 -5.22 -5.07 8.97
CA ALA A 59 -3.97 -5.83 9.03
C ALA A 59 -2.93 -5.30 8.04
N LEU A 60 -3.30 -5.06 6.78
CA LEU A 60 -2.40 -4.50 5.78
C LEU A 60 -1.87 -3.11 6.17
N GLN A 61 -2.70 -2.28 6.79
CA GLN A 61 -2.26 -0.95 7.24
C GLN A 61 -1.31 -1.03 8.42
N LEU A 62 -1.54 -1.97 9.35
CA LEU A 62 -0.63 -2.23 10.45
C LEU A 62 0.71 -2.80 9.95
N PHE A 63 0.66 -3.78 9.04
CA PHE A 63 1.84 -4.29 8.37
C PHE A 63 2.65 -3.17 7.70
N ALA A 64 1.98 -2.32 6.91
CA ALA A 64 2.64 -1.23 6.21
C ALA A 64 3.31 -0.22 7.17
N GLN A 65 2.74 0.00 8.35
CA GLN A 65 3.33 0.86 9.37
C GLN A 65 4.55 0.21 10.02
N ILE A 66 4.48 -1.07 10.34
CA ILE A 66 5.61 -1.83 10.92
C ILE A 66 6.75 -1.95 9.91
N ALA A 67 6.43 -2.27 8.65
CA ALA A 67 7.41 -2.48 7.60
C ALA A 67 8.05 -1.18 7.06
N GLN A 68 7.50 -0.01 7.35
CA GLN A 68 7.94 1.25 6.75
C GLN A 68 9.41 1.54 7.03
N GLU A 69 9.81 1.47 8.30
CA GLU A 69 11.18 1.77 8.72
C GLU A 69 12.18 0.68 8.28
N PRO A 70 11.92 -0.63 8.50
CA PRO A 70 12.80 -1.70 8.04
C PRO A 70 13.02 -1.70 6.52
N VAL A 71 11.99 -1.47 5.72
CA VAL A 71 12.09 -1.39 4.26
C VAL A 71 12.98 -0.21 3.84
N PHE A 72 12.73 0.95 4.42
CA PHE A 72 13.51 2.14 4.11
C PHE A 72 14.98 1.97 4.51
N ASP A 73 15.23 1.47 5.72
CA ASP A 73 16.60 1.24 6.20
C ASP A 73 17.34 0.23 5.32
N GLN A 74 16.70 -0.88 4.97
CA GLN A 74 17.33 -1.91 4.16
C GLN A 74 17.62 -1.41 2.73
N LEU A 75 16.60 -0.92 2.01
CA LEU A 75 16.73 -0.59 0.58
C LEU A 75 17.50 0.72 0.35
N ARG A 76 17.29 1.72 1.20
CA ARG A 76 17.88 3.05 1.00
C ARG A 76 19.17 3.26 1.79
N THR A 77 19.18 2.87 3.07
CA THR A 77 20.30 3.18 3.96
C THR A 77 21.45 2.17 3.78
N LYS A 78 21.12 0.88 3.88
CA LYS A 78 22.12 -0.19 3.83
C LYS A 78 22.54 -0.54 2.40
N GLU A 79 21.58 -0.76 1.51
CA GLU A 79 21.85 -1.19 0.14
C GLU A 79 22.06 -0.04 -0.84
N GLN A 80 21.68 1.17 -0.46
CA GLN A 80 21.83 2.39 -1.25
C GLN A 80 21.34 2.23 -2.69
N LEU A 81 20.18 1.59 -2.88
CA LEU A 81 19.64 1.31 -4.21
C LEU A 81 19.27 2.58 -4.97
N GLY A 82 18.86 3.64 -4.26
CA GLY A 82 18.53 4.91 -4.88
C GLY A 82 17.86 5.91 -3.94
N TYR A 83 17.54 7.07 -4.46
CA TYR A 83 16.92 8.14 -3.68
C TYR A 83 15.47 7.82 -3.30
N ILE A 84 14.73 7.21 -4.23
CA ILE A 84 13.36 6.74 -3.97
C ILE A 84 13.44 5.24 -3.75
N ALA A 85 13.24 4.81 -2.50
CA ALA A 85 13.13 3.42 -2.10
C ALA A 85 12.15 3.33 -0.93
N GLN A 86 10.92 2.88 -1.21
CA GLN A 86 9.86 2.87 -0.21
C GLN A 86 8.88 1.73 -0.43
N GLY A 87 8.29 1.24 0.68
CA GLY A 87 7.19 0.30 0.68
C GLY A 87 5.92 0.95 1.26
N TYR A 88 4.77 0.69 0.67
CA TYR A 88 3.50 1.26 1.12
C TYR A 88 2.29 0.41 0.74
N ALA A 89 1.27 0.46 1.58
CA ALA A 89 -0.03 -0.14 1.26
C ALA A 89 -0.83 0.77 0.33
N THR A 90 -1.47 0.18 -0.67
CA THR A 90 -2.37 0.88 -1.58
C THR A 90 -3.66 0.09 -1.75
N ALA A 91 -4.73 0.82 -2.03
CA ALA A 91 -6.01 0.24 -2.41
C ALA A 91 -6.50 0.94 -3.67
N SER A 92 -6.87 0.17 -4.67
CA SER A 92 -7.35 0.68 -5.94
C SER A 92 -8.48 -0.22 -6.46
N VAL A 93 -9.63 0.39 -6.70
CA VAL A 93 -10.80 -0.23 -7.36
C VAL A 93 -11.06 -1.68 -6.94
N GLY A 94 -11.21 -1.89 -5.63
CA GLY A 94 -11.58 -3.18 -5.07
C GLY A 94 -10.42 -4.10 -4.67
N LEU A 95 -9.18 -3.76 -5.00
CA LEU A 95 -8.02 -4.57 -4.63
C LEU A 95 -7.08 -3.81 -3.70
N MET A 96 -6.54 -4.54 -2.74
CA MET A 96 -5.47 -4.08 -1.88
C MET A 96 -4.15 -4.71 -2.30
N SER A 97 -3.10 -3.91 -2.24
CA SER A 97 -1.75 -4.34 -2.54
C SER A 97 -0.75 -3.69 -1.60
N TYR A 98 0.33 -4.38 -1.31
CA TYR A 98 1.54 -3.77 -0.80
C TYR A 98 2.51 -3.55 -1.95
N ARG A 99 3.05 -2.35 -2.08
CA ARG A 99 3.91 -1.96 -3.20
C ARG A 99 5.25 -1.47 -2.72
N PHE A 100 6.29 -1.89 -3.42
CA PHE A 100 7.59 -1.27 -3.35
C PHE A 100 7.78 -0.37 -4.58
N LEU A 101 8.30 0.82 -4.36
CA LEU A 101 8.70 1.75 -5.40
C LEU A 101 10.17 2.07 -5.21
N VAL A 102 10.98 1.68 -6.18
CA VAL A 102 12.41 1.93 -6.16
C VAL A 102 12.83 2.59 -7.47
N GLN A 103 13.54 3.71 -7.36
CA GLN A 103 14.25 4.34 -8.47
C GLN A 103 15.75 4.12 -8.25
N SER A 104 16.43 3.53 -9.22
CA SER A 104 17.81 3.11 -9.09
C SER A 104 18.57 3.25 -10.42
N GLU A 105 19.87 3.49 -10.33
CA GLU A 105 20.78 3.35 -11.46
C GLU A 105 21.17 1.88 -11.73
N ARG A 106 20.77 0.98 -10.82
CA ARG A 106 21.00 -0.46 -10.95
C ARG A 106 20.01 -1.09 -11.91
N ASP A 107 20.41 -2.24 -12.48
CA ASP A 107 19.51 -3.05 -13.30
C ASP A 107 18.22 -3.41 -12.56
N PRO A 108 17.04 -3.24 -13.18
CA PRO A 108 15.75 -3.60 -12.58
C PRO A 108 15.66 -5.04 -12.08
N VAL A 109 16.27 -6.00 -12.78
CA VAL A 109 16.29 -7.41 -12.35
C VAL A 109 17.06 -7.57 -11.04
N TYR A 110 18.17 -6.87 -10.89
CA TYR A 110 18.90 -6.86 -9.63
C TYR A 110 18.06 -6.24 -8.50
N VAL A 111 17.41 -5.10 -8.75
CA VAL A 111 16.56 -4.44 -7.76
C VAL A 111 15.40 -5.34 -7.34
N GLU A 112 14.80 -6.09 -8.27
CA GLU A 112 13.75 -7.07 -7.97
C GLU A 112 14.24 -8.13 -6.97
N THR A 113 15.42 -8.72 -7.20
CA THR A 113 15.99 -9.70 -6.26
C THR A 113 16.23 -9.12 -4.86
N ARG A 114 16.56 -7.82 -4.78
CA ARG A 114 16.72 -7.14 -3.47
C ARG A 114 15.40 -6.91 -2.78
N ILE A 115 14.34 -6.59 -3.52
CA ILE A 115 12.98 -6.47 -2.97
C ILE A 115 12.50 -7.81 -2.42
N GLU A 116 12.75 -8.92 -3.14
CA GLU A 116 12.42 -10.27 -2.67
C GLU A 116 13.17 -10.62 -1.38
N ALA A 117 14.46 -10.31 -1.32
CA ALA A 117 15.24 -10.50 -0.09
C ALA A 117 14.72 -9.66 1.09
N VAL A 118 14.19 -8.46 0.82
CA VAL A 118 13.53 -7.64 1.85
C VAL A 118 12.20 -8.25 2.29
N LEU A 119 11.44 -8.87 1.40
CA LEU A 119 10.22 -9.60 1.78
C LEU A 119 10.51 -10.77 2.72
N ASP A 120 11.56 -11.55 2.45
CA ASP A 120 12.00 -12.62 3.32
C ASP A 120 12.51 -12.09 4.68
N TYR A 121 13.26 -10.99 4.65
CA TYR A 121 13.69 -10.30 5.86
C TYR A 121 12.51 -9.81 6.69
N LEU A 122 11.50 -9.19 6.07
CA LEU A 122 10.29 -8.71 6.76
C LEU A 122 9.52 -9.84 7.42
N LYS A 123 9.46 -11.02 6.79
CA LYS A 123 8.83 -12.20 7.37
C LYS A 123 9.49 -12.56 8.69
N THR A 124 10.81 -12.74 8.70
CA THR A 124 11.57 -13.04 9.92
C THR A 124 11.45 -11.92 10.95
N PHE A 125 11.56 -10.67 10.51
CA PHE A 125 11.43 -9.50 11.37
C PHE A 125 10.09 -9.45 12.12
N ILE A 126 8.99 -9.78 11.44
CA ILE A 126 7.66 -9.79 12.05
C ILE A 126 7.50 -10.98 13.00
N GLU A 127 8.04 -12.15 12.66
CA GLU A 127 8.01 -13.34 13.53
C GLU A 127 8.80 -13.13 14.83
N GLU A 128 9.85 -12.31 14.79
CA GLU A 128 10.68 -11.94 15.93
C GLU A 128 10.19 -10.71 16.71
N LEU A 129 9.16 -10.01 16.19
CA LEU A 129 8.66 -8.78 16.78
C LEU A 129 8.03 -9.06 18.15
N LYS A 130 8.49 -8.35 19.17
CA LYS A 130 7.96 -8.48 20.54
C LYS A 130 6.53 -7.94 20.61
N ASP A 131 5.70 -8.60 21.41
CA ASP A 131 4.31 -8.19 21.65
C ASP A 131 4.17 -6.73 22.09
N GLU A 132 5.12 -6.23 22.90
CA GLU A 132 5.12 -4.83 23.34
C GLU A 132 5.35 -3.84 22.19
N GLU A 133 6.22 -4.18 21.24
CA GLU A 133 6.50 -3.35 20.06
C GLU A 133 5.33 -3.40 19.08
N PHE A 134 4.77 -4.58 18.87
CA PHE A 134 3.57 -4.76 18.08
C PHE A 134 2.41 -3.90 18.61
N GLU A 135 2.19 -3.94 19.94
CA GLU A 135 1.16 -3.16 20.59
C GLU A 135 1.39 -1.65 20.46
N LYS A 136 2.63 -1.17 20.54
CA LYS A 136 2.98 0.24 20.28
C LYS A 136 2.61 0.67 18.86
N HIS A 137 2.93 -0.15 17.85
CA HIS A 137 2.55 0.13 16.47
C HIS A 137 1.03 0.15 16.30
N ARG A 138 0.32 -0.78 16.94
CA ARG A 138 -1.14 -0.85 16.91
C ARG A 138 -1.76 0.41 17.49
N GLN A 139 -1.34 0.83 18.68
CA GLN A 139 -1.84 2.02 19.34
C GLN A 139 -1.53 3.31 18.55
N ALA A 140 -0.33 3.41 17.99
CA ALA A 140 0.04 4.53 17.15
C ALA A 140 -0.84 4.62 15.89
N LEU A 141 -1.18 3.48 15.28
CA LEU A 141 -2.07 3.45 14.12
C LEU A 141 -3.50 3.86 14.50
N ILE A 142 -4.03 3.38 15.64
CA ILE A 142 -5.34 3.77 16.16
C ILE A 142 -5.39 5.28 16.36
N ALA A 143 -4.44 5.85 17.10
CA ALA A 143 -4.36 7.28 17.35
C ALA A 143 -4.32 8.10 16.04
N LYS A 144 -3.52 7.67 15.06
CA LYS A 144 -3.47 8.29 13.73
C LYS A 144 -4.81 8.22 12.98
N LYS A 145 -5.60 7.16 13.17
CA LYS A 145 -6.92 7.02 12.54
C LYS A 145 -7.99 7.89 13.24
N GLU A 146 -7.86 8.10 14.53
CA GLU A 146 -8.79 8.92 15.33
C GLU A 146 -8.49 10.41 15.22
N GLU A 147 -7.29 10.79 14.77
CA GLU A 147 -6.90 12.19 14.61
C GLU A 147 -7.89 12.95 13.73
N LYS A 148 -8.38 14.08 14.25
CA LYS A 148 -9.29 14.97 13.51
C LYS A 148 -8.57 15.64 12.33
N PRO A 149 -9.26 15.92 11.22
CA PRO A 149 -8.66 16.70 10.13
C PRO A 149 -8.25 18.08 10.64
N LYS A 150 -7.06 18.51 10.26
CA LYS A 150 -6.50 19.81 10.67
C LYS A 150 -7.01 20.98 9.82
N ASN A 151 -7.48 20.67 8.63
CA ASN A 151 -7.98 21.67 7.69
C ASN A 151 -9.02 21.08 6.73
N LEU A 152 -9.77 21.97 6.05
CA LEU A 152 -10.81 21.60 5.10
C LEU A 152 -10.29 20.72 3.95
N GLY A 153 -9.04 20.94 3.52
CA GLY A 153 -8.43 20.14 2.46
C GLY A 153 -8.20 18.68 2.86
N GLU A 154 -7.83 18.42 4.11
CA GLU A 154 -7.73 17.06 4.65
C GLU A 154 -9.10 16.39 4.77
N GLU A 155 -10.08 17.15 5.24
CA GLU A 155 -11.45 16.65 5.34
C GLU A 155 -12.01 16.32 3.95
N GLY A 156 -11.86 17.24 3.00
CA GLY A 156 -12.28 17.05 1.61
C GLY A 156 -11.61 15.82 0.99
N ARG A 157 -10.30 15.63 1.14
CA ARG A 157 -9.60 14.44 0.63
C ARG A 157 -10.15 13.13 1.19
N ARG A 158 -10.61 13.11 2.45
CA ARG A 158 -11.25 11.91 3.04
C ARG A 158 -12.53 11.53 2.31
N PHE A 159 -13.39 12.51 2.03
CA PHE A 159 -14.65 12.28 1.33
C PHE A 159 -14.44 11.97 -0.15
N TRP A 160 -13.58 12.73 -0.83
CA TRP A 160 -13.24 12.47 -2.23
C TRP A 160 -12.55 11.12 -2.44
N GLY A 161 -11.71 10.67 -1.50
CA GLY A 161 -11.13 9.33 -1.53
C GLY A 161 -12.20 8.24 -1.51
N ALA A 162 -13.19 8.34 -0.62
CA ALA A 162 -14.29 7.38 -0.53
C ALA A 162 -15.16 7.35 -1.81
N ILE A 163 -15.35 8.52 -2.45
CA ILE A 163 -16.08 8.64 -3.72
C ILE A 163 -15.24 8.06 -4.87
N GLY A 164 -13.95 8.37 -4.92
CA GLY A 164 -13.02 7.88 -5.96
C GLY A 164 -12.83 6.38 -5.94
N ASP A 165 -12.74 5.80 -4.75
CA ASP A 165 -12.66 4.34 -4.53
C ASP A 165 -13.99 3.64 -4.88
N ARG A 166 -15.09 4.37 -5.05
CA ARG A 166 -16.45 3.87 -5.32
C ARG A 166 -17.05 2.95 -4.23
N PHE A 167 -16.42 2.87 -3.09
CA PHE A 167 -16.95 2.13 -1.94
C PHE A 167 -17.86 2.97 -1.06
N TYR A 168 -17.81 4.29 -1.20
CA TYR A 168 -18.63 5.25 -0.45
C TYR A 168 -18.59 5.05 1.08
N GLU A 169 -17.50 4.46 1.57
CA GLU A 169 -17.31 4.16 2.98
C GLU A 169 -16.71 5.37 3.71
N PHE A 170 -17.54 6.34 4.03
CA PHE A 170 -17.13 7.60 4.66
C PHE A 170 -16.63 7.40 6.10
N GLY A 171 -17.03 6.32 6.77
CA GLY A 171 -16.57 5.91 8.10
C GLY A 171 -15.29 5.06 8.12
N LYS A 172 -14.61 4.87 7.01
CA LYS A 172 -13.46 3.96 6.81
C LYS A 172 -12.41 4.02 7.94
N ARG A 173 -12.10 5.21 8.44
CA ARG A 173 -11.11 5.40 9.51
C ARG A 173 -11.59 4.84 10.86
N LYS A 174 -12.83 5.11 11.24
CA LYS A 174 -13.43 4.60 12.48
C LYS A 174 -13.53 3.07 12.44
N PHE A 175 -13.94 2.50 11.32
CA PHE A 175 -14.00 1.03 11.17
C PHE A 175 -12.62 0.40 11.26
N CYS A 176 -11.59 1.01 10.68
CA CYS A 176 -10.23 0.52 10.82
C CYS A 176 -9.75 0.56 12.28
N ALA A 177 -9.99 1.66 13.00
CA ALA A 177 -9.67 1.75 14.43
C ALA A 177 -10.40 0.68 15.24
N CYS A 178 -11.70 0.48 15.02
CA CYS A 178 -12.48 -0.57 15.69
C CYS A 178 -11.95 -1.98 15.38
N SER A 179 -11.57 -2.27 14.14
CA SER A 179 -10.99 -3.57 13.78
C SER A 179 -9.64 -3.80 14.46
N LEU A 180 -8.86 -2.76 14.68
CA LEU A 180 -7.59 -2.83 15.39
C LEU A 180 -7.77 -2.98 16.91
N THR A 181 -8.87 -2.50 17.50
CA THR A 181 -9.15 -2.63 18.94
C THR A 181 -9.71 -4.00 19.32
N SER A 182 -10.35 -4.70 18.37
CA SER A 182 -10.91 -6.04 18.59
C SER A 182 -9.83 -7.11 18.52
N SER A 183 -9.37 -7.58 19.68
CA SER A 183 -8.26 -8.55 19.84
C SER A 183 -8.47 -9.86 19.08
N SER A 184 -9.72 -10.30 18.90
CA SER A 184 -10.05 -11.59 18.28
C SER A 184 -9.77 -11.67 16.77
N TYR A 185 -9.55 -10.55 16.08
CA TYR A 185 -9.33 -10.52 14.64
C TYR A 185 -7.86 -10.57 14.22
N LEU A 186 -6.95 -10.13 15.07
CA LEU A 186 -5.51 -10.10 14.75
C LEU A 186 -4.87 -11.46 14.94
N ASP A 187 -5.35 -12.27 15.88
CA ASP A 187 -4.82 -13.62 16.16
C ASP A 187 -4.97 -14.60 15.00
N TYR A 188 -5.91 -14.37 14.09
CA TYR A 188 -6.15 -15.23 12.92
C TYR A 188 -5.28 -14.91 11.70
N HIS A 189 -4.70 -13.71 11.61
CA HIS A 189 -3.97 -13.26 10.42
C HIS A 189 -2.46 -13.15 10.61
N TRP A 190 -1.96 -13.31 11.84
CA TRP A 190 -0.55 -13.16 12.17
C TRP A 190 0.11 -14.47 12.66
N LYS A 191 -0.63 -15.57 12.70
CA LYS A 191 -0.13 -16.94 12.89
C LYS A 191 -0.26 -17.70 11.56
#